data_aadabf912299b2e04c44c8eafd12a5f2
#
_entry.id   aadabf912299b2e04c44c8eafd12a5f2
#
_cell.length_a   1.000
_cell.length_b   1.000
_cell.length_c   1.000
_cell.angle_alpha   90.00
_cell.angle_beta   90.00
_cell.angle_gamma   90.00
#
_symmetry.space_group_name_H-M   'P 1'
#
loop_
_entity.id
_entity.type
_entity.pdbx_description
1 polymer ?
#
loop_
_entity_poly.entity_id
_entity_poly.type
_entity_poly.pdbx_seq_one_letter_code
_entity_poly.pdbx_strand_id
1 'polypeptide(L)'
;MFQRIGLLRLAVATLAFTSTLTVRVNGISTHFWMLRDQIRDWSIALGPFPDLPLVGPATHVGGYTIGPAFYWILWAIRVTVGPWFENLPHAGGIGQAVLQSGADALLLTAIWRRTESLGIALAAIVLVATAGYDLCLSALVWNPTMGTALAKAATALVLLGWHRGSASRAALTAAVAWSAVHAYTGAIFVTVGVFTACLADPLARRDWRLAKRNAAVIVVAVALLQLPYLAHQVSNRFGDSAMGAVSGSVGRILSGSDRPEISKSVAGYAGAFEFIEVSPWRAPIATWILLACGGILAFRYRRDPSLLAITLVPQVAAIIGYSMFLDDLDHYYYLSLMPAAVLTIVLTATAVPSPRVVRVLGLALFIGALALVPARVRFAATMHRMPEYGVLVDASRKIKNQGQPMRAIRSDFALPATADPEFLYGVLGGRIDRRSPWEATIGADGSVAYRRVEGS
;
A
#
# COMPACT_ATOMS: atom_id res chain seq x y z
N MET A 1 -10.27 -10.54 35.12
CA MET A 1 -9.19 -9.63 34.67
C MET A 1 -8.85 -9.82 33.18
N PHE A 2 -8.59 -11.03 32.69
CA PHE A 2 -8.23 -11.30 31.27
C PHE A 2 -9.29 -10.86 30.26
N GLN A 3 -10.58 -11.07 30.52
CA GLN A 3 -11.67 -10.62 29.63
C GLN A 3 -11.72 -9.08 29.49
N ARG A 4 -11.50 -8.33 30.58
CA ARG A 4 -11.50 -6.85 30.55
C ARG A 4 -10.35 -6.29 29.70
N ILE A 5 -9.16 -6.91 29.77
CA ILE A 5 -8.00 -6.52 28.93
C ILE A 5 -8.29 -6.81 27.45
N GLY A 6 -8.96 -7.93 27.14
CA GLY A 6 -9.38 -8.26 25.78
C GLY A 6 -10.35 -7.23 25.19
N LEU A 7 -11.37 -6.85 25.97
CA LEU A 7 -12.34 -5.82 25.56
C LEU A 7 -11.71 -4.44 25.34
N LEU A 8 -10.82 -4.04 26.24
CA LEU A 8 -10.11 -2.77 26.09
C LEU A 8 -9.26 -2.74 24.81
N ARG A 9 -8.54 -3.82 24.51
CA ARG A 9 -7.75 -3.93 23.27
C ARG A 9 -8.63 -3.86 22.02
N LEU A 10 -9.75 -4.54 22.04
CA LEU A 10 -10.73 -4.50 20.96
C LEU A 10 -11.28 -3.07 20.77
N ALA A 11 -11.69 -2.40 21.84
CA ALA A 11 -12.22 -1.05 21.79
C ALA A 11 -11.19 -0.06 21.21
N VAL A 12 -9.92 -0.13 21.67
CA VAL A 12 -8.85 0.74 21.15
C VAL A 12 -8.53 0.42 19.70
N ALA A 13 -8.50 -0.85 19.30
CA ALA A 13 -8.29 -1.24 17.90
C ALA A 13 -9.44 -0.75 17.00
N THR A 14 -10.69 -0.85 17.46
CA THR A 14 -11.86 -0.31 16.73
C THR A 14 -11.78 1.21 16.61
N LEU A 15 -11.43 1.90 17.69
CA LEU A 15 -11.24 3.36 17.65
C LEU A 15 -10.13 3.77 16.67
N ALA A 16 -9.00 3.08 16.68
CA ALA A 16 -7.92 3.33 15.73
C ALA A 16 -8.36 3.06 14.29
N PHE A 17 -9.05 1.95 14.05
CA PHE A 17 -9.62 1.63 12.74
C PHE A 17 -10.55 2.74 12.24
N THR A 18 -11.55 3.13 13.05
CA THR A 18 -12.53 4.13 12.65
C THR A 18 -11.89 5.51 12.44
N SER A 19 -10.97 5.92 13.32
CA SER A 19 -10.28 7.21 13.19
C SER A 19 -9.41 7.26 11.93
N THR A 20 -8.61 6.23 11.67
CA THR A 20 -7.75 6.20 10.47
C THR A 20 -8.57 6.09 9.20
N LEU A 21 -9.67 5.32 9.20
CA LEU A 21 -10.59 5.24 8.07
C LEU A 21 -11.23 6.60 7.78
N THR A 22 -11.76 7.26 8.80
CA THR A 22 -12.41 8.58 8.64
C THR A 22 -11.45 9.60 8.01
N VAL A 23 -10.19 9.65 8.49
CA VAL A 23 -9.21 10.60 7.94
C VAL A 23 -8.87 10.27 6.49
N ARG A 24 -8.77 8.99 6.11
CA ARG A 24 -8.46 8.57 4.74
C ARG A 24 -9.57 8.82 3.75
N VAL A 25 -10.82 8.61 4.15
CA VAL A 25 -11.97 8.77 3.23
C VAL A 25 -12.56 10.17 3.23
N ASN A 26 -12.07 11.09 4.07
CA ASN A 26 -12.58 12.44 4.14
C ASN A 26 -12.46 13.17 2.78
N GLY A 27 -13.58 13.59 2.24
CA GLY A 27 -13.66 14.31 0.96
C GLY A 27 -13.44 13.44 -0.29
N ILE A 28 -13.38 12.10 -0.17
CA ILE A 28 -13.10 11.21 -1.30
C ILE A 28 -14.12 11.33 -2.44
N SER A 29 -15.39 11.60 -2.12
CA SER A 29 -16.46 11.75 -3.12
C SER A 29 -16.29 12.98 -4.03
N THR A 30 -15.51 13.98 -3.62
CA THR A 30 -15.31 15.24 -4.35
C THR A 30 -13.86 15.46 -4.79
N HIS A 31 -12.91 14.73 -4.22
CA HIS A 31 -11.48 14.93 -4.44
C HIS A 31 -10.75 13.62 -4.76
N PHE A 32 -11.43 12.66 -5.39
CA PHE A 32 -10.83 11.39 -5.74
C PHE A 32 -9.88 11.57 -6.95
N TRP A 33 -8.67 11.10 -6.80
CA TRP A 33 -7.71 11.09 -7.90
C TRP A 33 -8.04 9.97 -8.89
N MET A 34 -8.47 10.34 -10.09
CA MET A 34 -8.88 9.43 -11.15
C MET A 34 -8.02 9.65 -12.39
N LEU A 35 -6.91 8.94 -12.47
CA LEU A 35 -6.01 8.95 -13.61
C LEU A 35 -6.07 7.62 -14.35
N ARG A 36 -5.27 7.49 -15.39
CA ARG A 36 -5.23 6.33 -16.28
C ARG A 36 -5.15 4.99 -15.56
N ASP A 37 -4.29 4.88 -14.53
CA ASP A 37 -4.12 3.62 -13.79
C ASP A 37 -5.37 3.26 -12.99
N GLN A 38 -5.99 4.24 -12.31
CA GLN A 38 -7.21 4.03 -11.55
C GLN A 38 -8.38 3.63 -12.45
N ILE A 39 -8.50 4.26 -13.62
CA ILE A 39 -9.52 3.93 -14.63
C ILE A 39 -9.32 2.52 -15.16
N ARG A 40 -8.10 2.18 -15.60
CA ARG A 40 -7.74 0.86 -16.09
C ARG A 40 -8.07 -0.22 -15.06
N ASP A 41 -7.57 -0.05 -13.85
CA ASP A 41 -7.66 -1.08 -12.81
C ASP A 41 -9.10 -1.25 -12.31
N TRP A 42 -9.85 -0.16 -12.19
CA TRP A 42 -11.28 -0.25 -11.87
C TRP A 42 -12.09 -0.87 -13.00
N SER A 43 -11.79 -0.54 -14.26
CA SER A 43 -12.42 -1.16 -15.42
C SER A 43 -12.25 -2.68 -15.45
N ILE A 44 -11.03 -3.15 -15.12
CA ILE A 44 -10.75 -4.60 -14.99
C ILE A 44 -11.60 -5.21 -13.86
N ALA A 45 -11.67 -4.55 -12.71
CA ALA A 45 -12.45 -5.04 -11.58
C ALA A 45 -13.97 -5.02 -11.81
N LEU A 46 -14.47 -4.23 -12.74
CA LEU A 46 -15.89 -4.22 -13.13
C LEU A 46 -16.29 -5.50 -13.88
N GLY A 47 -15.34 -6.20 -14.50
CA GLY A 47 -15.57 -7.46 -15.20
C GLY A 47 -15.94 -8.63 -14.28
N PRO A 48 -16.37 -9.77 -14.84
CA PRO A 48 -16.62 -10.99 -14.09
C PRO A 48 -15.30 -11.60 -13.59
N PHE A 49 -15.35 -12.33 -12.47
CA PHE A 49 -14.15 -12.92 -11.84
C PHE A 49 -13.33 -13.82 -12.79
N PRO A 50 -13.93 -14.68 -13.65
CA PRO A 50 -13.17 -15.53 -14.55
C PRO A 50 -12.33 -14.79 -15.60
N ASP A 51 -12.71 -13.53 -15.91
CA ASP A 51 -12.02 -12.71 -16.91
C ASP A 51 -10.88 -11.86 -16.32
N LEU A 52 -10.67 -11.94 -14.99
CA LEU A 52 -9.58 -11.21 -14.34
C LEU A 52 -8.22 -11.70 -14.84
N PRO A 53 -7.24 -10.78 -15.01
CA PRO A 53 -5.91 -11.16 -15.41
C PRO A 53 -5.25 -12.11 -14.38
N LEU A 54 -4.45 -13.05 -14.87
CA LEU A 54 -3.61 -13.93 -14.04
C LEU A 54 -2.33 -13.25 -13.54
N VAL A 55 -2.16 -11.98 -13.87
CA VAL A 55 -1.07 -11.08 -13.50
C VAL A 55 -1.62 -9.85 -12.78
N GLY A 56 -0.76 -9.10 -12.11
CA GLY A 56 -1.14 -7.81 -11.53
C GLY A 56 -0.99 -6.65 -12.51
N PRO A 57 -1.05 -5.40 -12.03
CA PRO A 57 -0.91 -4.21 -12.87
C PRO A 57 0.39 -4.17 -13.68
N ALA A 58 0.32 -3.50 -14.83
CA ALA A 58 1.50 -3.22 -15.62
C ALA A 58 2.54 -2.44 -14.80
N THR A 59 3.82 -2.76 -15.00
CA THR A 59 4.92 -2.11 -14.29
C THR A 59 5.52 -0.98 -15.14
N HIS A 60 6.15 -0.01 -14.48
CA HIS A 60 6.84 1.09 -15.15
C HIS A 60 7.95 0.60 -16.11
N VAL A 61 8.62 -0.47 -15.76
CA VAL A 61 9.70 -1.07 -16.54
C VAL A 61 9.22 -2.00 -17.67
N GLY A 62 7.93 -2.04 -17.93
CA GLY A 62 7.28 -2.98 -18.85
C GLY A 62 6.91 -4.31 -18.16
N GLY A 63 6.02 -5.08 -18.81
CA GLY A 63 5.48 -6.32 -18.23
C GLY A 63 4.52 -6.05 -17.06
N TYR A 64 4.35 -7.05 -16.20
CA TYR A 64 3.31 -7.06 -15.17
C TYR A 64 3.84 -7.41 -13.80
N THR A 65 3.15 -6.96 -12.74
CA THR A 65 3.36 -7.44 -11.37
C THR A 65 3.10 -8.95 -11.31
N ILE A 66 3.91 -9.68 -10.51
CA ILE A 66 4.07 -11.14 -10.55
C ILE A 66 2.91 -11.98 -9.99
N GLY A 67 1.69 -11.44 -9.98
CA GLY A 67 0.51 -12.22 -9.59
C GLY A 67 -0.75 -11.39 -9.46
N PRO A 68 -1.92 -12.04 -9.44
CA PRO A 68 -3.22 -11.40 -9.61
C PRO A 68 -3.85 -10.85 -8.32
N ALA A 69 -3.21 -10.93 -7.15
CA ALA A 69 -3.86 -10.63 -5.87
C ALA A 69 -4.44 -9.20 -5.82
N PHE A 70 -3.83 -8.23 -6.49
CA PHE A 70 -4.37 -6.88 -6.59
C PHE A 70 -5.76 -6.87 -7.21
N TYR A 71 -5.93 -7.47 -8.39
CA TYR A 71 -7.21 -7.51 -9.09
C TYR A 71 -8.25 -8.38 -8.39
N TRP A 72 -7.84 -9.48 -7.76
CA TRP A 72 -8.76 -10.32 -7.00
C TRP A 72 -9.34 -9.58 -5.77
N ILE A 73 -8.48 -8.88 -5.04
CA ILE A 73 -8.91 -8.06 -3.88
C ILE A 73 -9.75 -6.88 -4.37
N LEU A 74 -9.33 -6.21 -5.45
CA LEU A 74 -10.06 -5.08 -6.01
C LEU A 74 -11.45 -5.51 -6.51
N TRP A 75 -11.54 -6.67 -7.16
CA TRP A 75 -12.81 -7.27 -7.54
C TRP A 75 -13.70 -7.57 -6.32
N ALA A 76 -13.14 -8.16 -5.27
CA ALA A 76 -13.87 -8.40 -4.02
C ALA A 76 -14.39 -7.09 -3.40
N ILE A 77 -13.59 -6.03 -3.40
CA ILE A 77 -14.03 -4.68 -2.99
C ILE A 77 -15.17 -4.20 -3.88
N ARG A 78 -15.04 -4.33 -5.19
CA ARG A 78 -16.09 -3.92 -6.13
C ARG A 78 -17.41 -4.64 -5.87
N VAL A 79 -17.40 -5.95 -5.61
CA VAL A 79 -18.64 -6.74 -5.37
C VAL A 79 -19.27 -6.41 -4.02
N THR A 80 -18.46 -6.10 -3.01
CA THR A 80 -18.93 -5.87 -1.64
C THR A 80 -19.20 -4.40 -1.33
N VAL A 81 -18.38 -3.49 -1.80
CA VAL A 81 -18.45 -2.05 -1.51
C VAL A 81 -19.05 -1.28 -2.70
N GLY A 82 -18.71 -1.67 -3.93
CA GLY A 82 -19.11 -0.98 -5.16
C GLY A 82 -20.61 -0.71 -5.28
N PRO A 83 -21.51 -1.67 -4.99
CA PRO A 83 -22.95 -1.45 -5.14
C PRO A 83 -23.51 -0.31 -4.28
N TRP A 84 -22.89 -0.01 -3.13
CA TRP A 84 -23.27 1.09 -2.24
C TRP A 84 -22.93 2.48 -2.82
N PHE A 85 -22.08 2.53 -3.85
CA PHE A 85 -21.55 3.74 -4.47
C PHE A 85 -21.69 3.72 -6.00
N GLU A 86 -22.69 3.03 -6.54
CA GLU A 86 -22.95 2.92 -7.98
C GLU A 86 -21.76 2.35 -8.79
N ASN A 87 -20.90 1.55 -8.16
CA ASN A 87 -19.65 1.05 -8.74
C ASN A 87 -18.69 2.14 -9.21
N LEU A 88 -18.79 3.35 -8.69
CA LEU A 88 -17.85 4.44 -8.98
C LEU A 88 -16.45 4.14 -8.46
N PRO A 89 -15.38 4.64 -9.09
CA PRO A 89 -14.00 4.31 -8.72
C PRO A 89 -13.64 4.62 -7.27
N HIS A 90 -14.23 5.68 -6.66
CA HIS A 90 -13.99 5.98 -5.25
C HIS A 90 -14.48 4.89 -4.29
N ALA A 91 -15.41 4.02 -4.71
CA ALA A 91 -15.77 2.82 -3.92
C ALA A 91 -14.58 1.88 -3.76
N GLY A 92 -13.75 1.73 -4.81
CA GLY A 92 -12.49 1.02 -4.73
C GLY A 92 -11.52 1.66 -3.74
N GLY A 93 -11.43 2.99 -3.76
CA GLY A 93 -10.63 3.77 -2.82
C GLY A 93 -11.09 3.59 -1.37
N ILE A 94 -12.40 3.61 -1.10
CA ILE A 94 -12.98 3.33 0.22
C ILE A 94 -12.60 1.93 0.69
N GLY A 95 -12.74 0.91 -0.18
CA GLY A 95 -12.36 -0.46 0.14
C GLY A 95 -10.87 -0.59 0.47
N GLN A 96 -9.99 0.10 -0.26
CA GLN A 96 -8.56 0.12 0.07
C GLN A 96 -8.29 0.85 1.39
N ALA A 97 -8.97 1.95 1.68
CA ALA A 97 -8.87 2.63 2.97
C ALA A 97 -9.29 1.73 4.14
N VAL A 98 -10.33 0.89 3.94
CA VAL A 98 -10.75 -0.14 4.92
C VAL A 98 -9.63 -1.16 5.14
N LEU A 99 -8.99 -1.67 4.09
CA LEU A 99 -7.88 -2.61 4.21
C LEU A 99 -6.68 -1.98 4.93
N GLN A 100 -6.31 -0.75 4.58
CA GLN A 100 -5.23 -0.01 5.24
C GLN A 100 -5.52 0.20 6.72
N SER A 101 -6.72 0.67 7.06
CA SER A 101 -7.11 0.93 8.45
C SER A 101 -7.23 -0.36 9.26
N GLY A 102 -7.67 -1.46 8.64
CA GLY A 102 -7.68 -2.78 9.25
C GLY A 102 -6.26 -3.29 9.55
N ALA A 103 -5.34 -3.10 8.62
CA ALA A 103 -3.93 -3.45 8.81
C ALA A 103 -3.28 -2.60 9.92
N ASP A 104 -3.60 -1.31 10.02
CA ASP A 104 -3.12 -0.44 11.09
C ASP A 104 -3.66 -0.88 12.46
N ALA A 105 -4.96 -1.21 12.57
CA ALA A 105 -5.55 -1.71 13.81
C ALA A 105 -4.93 -3.05 14.25
N LEU A 106 -4.64 -3.93 13.29
CA LEU A 106 -3.95 -5.19 13.55
C LEU A 106 -2.51 -4.94 14.03
N LEU A 107 -1.79 -4.02 13.38
CA LEU A 107 -0.43 -3.64 13.74
C LEU A 107 -0.39 -2.99 15.14
N LEU A 108 -1.32 -2.09 15.45
CA LEU A 108 -1.49 -1.53 16.81
C LEU A 108 -1.61 -2.63 17.84
N THR A 109 -2.53 -3.56 17.62
CA THR A 109 -2.78 -4.68 18.53
C THR A 109 -1.52 -5.52 18.72
N ALA A 110 -0.79 -5.78 17.65
CA ALA A 110 0.45 -6.56 17.65
C ALA A 110 1.56 -5.87 18.45
N ILE A 111 1.78 -4.58 18.20
CA ILE A 111 2.77 -3.77 18.93
C ILE A 111 2.41 -3.69 20.40
N TRP A 112 1.15 -3.41 20.72
CA TRP A 112 0.70 -3.33 22.12
C TRP A 112 0.89 -4.65 22.87
N ARG A 113 0.56 -5.78 22.23
CA ARG A 113 0.80 -7.11 22.83
C ARG A 113 2.28 -7.40 23.03
N ARG A 114 3.12 -6.92 22.12
CA ARG A 114 4.57 -7.16 22.14
C ARG A 114 5.30 -6.30 23.16
N THR A 115 4.89 -5.04 23.30
CA THR A 115 5.59 -4.04 24.14
C THR A 115 4.93 -3.81 25.49
N GLU A 116 3.70 -4.27 25.68
CA GLU A 116 2.84 -3.97 26.84
C GLU A 116 2.64 -2.45 27.07
N SER A 117 2.97 -1.63 26.06
CA SER A 117 2.87 -0.17 26.10
C SER A 117 1.87 0.34 25.06
N LEU A 118 0.72 0.82 25.52
CA LEU A 118 -0.28 1.45 24.65
C LEU A 118 0.29 2.71 23.97
N GLY A 119 1.07 3.52 24.69
CA GLY A 119 1.67 4.75 24.17
C GLY A 119 2.58 4.47 22.97
N ILE A 120 3.44 3.43 23.05
CA ILE A 120 4.29 3.02 21.93
C ILE A 120 3.44 2.55 20.74
N ALA A 121 2.41 1.74 21.00
CA ALA A 121 1.54 1.25 19.94
C ALA A 121 0.77 2.38 19.24
N LEU A 122 0.22 3.32 20.00
CA LEU A 122 -0.46 4.50 19.46
C LEU A 122 0.50 5.41 18.69
N ALA A 123 1.72 5.65 19.21
CA ALA A 123 2.73 6.41 18.51
C ALA A 123 3.06 5.80 17.15
N ALA A 124 3.28 4.48 17.12
CA ALA A 124 3.56 3.75 15.88
C ALA A 124 2.42 3.93 14.86
N ILE A 125 1.17 3.76 15.28
CA ILE A 125 0.04 3.83 14.35
C ILE A 125 -0.21 5.26 13.87
N VAL A 126 -0.10 6.24 14.75
CA VAL A 126 -0.20 7.64 14.31
C VAL A 126 0.89 7.96 13.30
N LEU A 127 2.14 7.54 13.55
CA LEU A 127 3.24 7.77 12.60
C LEU A 127 3.06 7.06 11.27
N VAL A 128 2.57 5.82 11.25
CA VAL A 128 2.33 5.04 10.02
C VAL A 128 1.11 5.56 9.27
N ALA A 129 -0.04 5.64 9.94
CA ALA A 129 -1.32 5.92 9.30
C ALA A 129 -1.48 7.39 8.85
N THR A 130 -0.70 8.31 9.41
CA THR A 130 -0.67 9.72 9.00
C THR A 130 0.58 10.08 8.22
N ALA A 131 1.41 9.11 7.86
CA ALA A 131 2.50 9.35 6.93
C ALA A 131 1.95 10.00 5.65
N GLY A 132 2.58 11.07 5.17
CA GLY A 132 1.98 11.91 4.14
C GLY A 132 1.54 11.13 2.90
N TYR A 133 2.44 10.31 2.34
CA TYR A 133 2.11 9.45 1.19
C TYR A 133 1.11 8.34 1.54
N ASP A 134 1.20 7.71 2.71
CA ASP A 134 0.21 6.71 3.13
C ASP A 134 -1.18 7.34 3.25
N LEU A 135 -1.25 8.53 3.83
CA LEU A 135 -2.52 9.23 4.05
C LEU A 135 -3.16 9.70 2.73
N CYS A 136 -2.39 10.30 1.81
CA CYS A 136 -2.94 10.82 0.56
C CYS A 136 -3.26 9.72 -0.47
N LEU A 137 -2.53 8.61 -0.46
CA LEU A 137 -2.67 7.55 -1.47
C LEU A 137 -3.54 6.37 -1.01
N SER A 138 -3.76 6.18 0.29
CA SER A 138 -4.42 4.99 0.83
C SER A 138 -5.90 4.83 0.46
N ALA A 139 -6.56 5.89 0.00
CA ALA A 139 -7.94 5.87 -0.47
C ALA A 139 -8.03 5.96 -2.01
N LEU A 140 -7.00 5.53 -2.71
CA LEU A 140 -6.99 5.46 -4.18
C LEU A 140 -7.03 4.01 -4.64
N VAL A 141 -7.57 3.77 -5.83
CA VAL A 141 -7.43 2.49 -6.52
C VAL A 141 -6.00 2.38 -7.04
N TRP A 142 -5.09 1.88 -6.20
CA TRP A 142 -3.69 1.81 -6.56
C TRP A 142 -2.96 0.66 -5.90
N ASN A 143 -2.15 -0.03 -6.68
CA ASN A 143 -1.47 -1.26 -6.25
C ASN A 143 -0.42 -1.05 -5.14
N PRO A 144 0.41 0.03 -5.08
CA PRO A 144 1.34 0.25 -3.98
C PRO A 144 0.63 0.35 -2.62
N THR A 145 -0.53 0.97 -2.56
CA THR A 145 -1.29 1.12 -1.31
C THR A 145 -1.83 -0.21 -0.81
N MET A 146 -2.35 -1.05 -1.71
CA MET A 146 -2.82 -2.39 -1.36
C MET A 146 -1.67 -3.28 -0.89
N GLY A 147 -0.53 -3.27 -1.59
CA GLY A 147 0.68 -3.98 -1.18
C GLY A 147 1.17 -3.54 0.20
N THR A 148 1.10 -2.24 0.50
CA THR A 148 1.47 -1.70 1.82
C THR A 148 0.52 -2.18 2.93
N ALA A 149 -0.80 -2.24 2.69
CA ALA A 149 -1.74 -2.79 3.66
C ALA A 149 -1.42 -4.25 4.02
N LEU A 150 -1.18 -5.06 3.00
CA LEU A 150 -0.82 -6.48 3.18
C LEU A 150 0.55 -6.63 3.88
N ALA A 151 1.53 -5.79 3.56
CA ALA A 151 2.83 -5.76 4.22
C ALA A 151 2.72 -5.40 5.71
N LYS A 152 1.91 -4.40 6.07
CA LYS A 152 1.56 -4.06 7.46
C LYS A 152 0.94 -5.26 8.18
N ALA A 153 -0.03 -5.93 7.54
CA ALA A 153 -0.69 -7.09 8.11
C ALA A 153 0.30 -8.25 8.33
N ALA A 154 1.14 -8.58 7.35
CA ALA A 154 2.16 -9.62 7.49
C ALA A 154 3.14 -9.33 8.64
N THR A 155 3.61 -8.09 8.75
CA THR A 155 4.47 -7.62 9.85
C THR A 155 3.78 -7.79 11.20
N ALA A 156 2.49 -7.42 11.29
CA ALA A 156 1.70 -7.60 12.50
C ALA A 156 1.54 -9.09 12.89
N LEU A 157 1.33 -9.99 11.94
CA LEU A 157 1.23 -11.42 12.18
C LEU A 157 2.54 -12.00 12.76
N VAL A 158 3.71 -11.53 12.28
CA VAL A 158 5.01 -11.89 12.87
C VAL A 158 5.12 -11.38 14.29
N LEU A 159 4.78 -10.10 14.57
CA LEU A 159 4.79 -9.54 15.92
C LEU A 159 3.86 -10.30 16.88
N LEU A 160 2.73 -10.80 16.39
CA LEU A 160 1.80 -11.65 17.14
C LEU A 160 2.34 -13.08 17.37
N GLY A 161 3.48 -13.43 16.78
CA GLY A 161 4.10 -14.74 16.92
C GLY A 161 3.43 -15.85 16.11
N TRP A 162 2.67 -15.52 15.07
CA TRP A 162 1.94 -16.52 14.27
C TRP A 162 2.87 -17.53 13.57
N HIS A 163 4.06 -17.11 13.18
CA HIS A 163 5.08 -17.98 12.61
C HIS A 163 5.57 -19.08 13.58
N ARG A 164 5.37 -18.89 14.89
CA ARG A 164 5.68 -19.87 15.95
C ARG A 164 4.48 -20.78 16.28
N GLY A 165 3.29 -20.41 15.79
CA GLY A 165 2.04 -21.13 16.06
C GLY A 165 1.85 -22.39 15.20
N SER A 166 0.60 -22.69 14.86
CA SER A 166 0.24 -23.80 13.97
C SER A 166 0.75 -23.59 12.55
N ALA A 167 0.82 -24.67 11.76
CA ALA A 167 1.18 -24.58 10.34
C ALA A 167 0.25 -23.66 9.57
N SER A 168 -1.06 -23.66 9.88
CA SER A 168 -2.03 -22.76 9.25
C SER A 168 -1.77 -21.29 9.53
N ARG A 169 -1.36 -20.91 10.76
CA ARG A 169 -0.97 -19.52 11.09
C ARG A 169 0.29 -19.11 10.35
N ALA A 170 1.29 -19.97 10.28
CA ALA A 170 2.50 -19.73 9.51
C ALA A 170 2.20 -19.61 8.01
N ALA A 171 1.31 -20.48 7.48
CA ALA A 171 0.84 -20.42 6.10
C ALA A 171 0.13 -19.12 5.78
N LEU A 172 -0.78 -18.67 6.63
CA LEU A 172 -1.46 -17.40 6.44
C LEU A 172 -0.49 -16.22 6.50
N THR A 173 0.51 -16.24 7.40
CA THR A 173 1.55 -15.21 7.45
C THR A 173 2.33 -15.15 6.14
N ALA A 174 2.74 -16.31 5.60
CA ALA A 174 3.45 -16.40 4.33
C ALA A 174 2.57 -15.98 3.14
N ALA A 175 1.31 -16.41 3.13
CA ALA A 175 0.37 -16.07 2.07
C ALA A 175 0.06 -14.56 2.02
N VAL A 176 -0.16 -13.92 3.17
CA VAL A 176 -0.38 -12.46 3.24
C VAL A 176 0.87 -11.71 2.78
N ALA A 177 2.07 -12.14 3.20
CA ALA A 177 3.33 -11.53 2.79
C ALA A 177 3.55 -11.66 1.27
N TRP A 178 3.28 -12.84 0.68
CA TRP A 178 3.44 -13.04 -0.75
C TRP A 178 2.35 -12.34 -1.57
N SER A 179 1.12 -12.27 -1.06
CA SER A 179 0.04 -11.47 -1.66
C SER A 179 0.38 -9.97 -1.69
N ALA A 180 1.16 -9.47 -0.72
CA ALA A 180 1.67 -8.11 -0.76
C ALA A 180 2.57 -7.88 -1.99
N VAL A 181 3.43 -8.84 -2.32
CA VAL A 181 4.30 -8.80 -3.51
C VAL A 181 3.47 -8.88 -4.81
N HIS A 182 2.43 -9.73 -4.83
CA HIS A 182 1.49 -9.80 -5.95
C HIS A 182 0.71 -8.51 -6.16
N ALA A 183 0.36 -7.82 -5.08
CA ALA A 183 -0.28 -6.51 -5.17
C ALA A 183 0.71 -5.43 -5.62
N TYR A 184 1.93 -5.46 -5.06
CA TYR A 184 2.97 -4.46 -5.34
C TYR A 184 4.37 -5.05 -5.18
N THR A 185 5.13 -5.13 -6.26
CA THR A 185 6.45 -5.77 -6.27
C THR A 185 7.42 -5.18 -5.24
N GLY A 186 7.34 -3.88 -4.95
CA GLY A 186 8.16 -3.22 -3.91
C GLY A 186 7.94 -3.76 -2.49
N ALA A 187 6.84 -4.48 -2.23
CA ALA A 187 6.62 -5.17 -0.95
C ALA A 187 7.53 -6.39 -0.76
N ILE A 188 8.31 -6.80 -1.77
CA ILE A 188 9.27 -7.92 -1.69
C ILE A 188 10.23 -7.74 -0.52
N PHE A 189 10.70 -6.53 -0.25
CA PHE A 189 11.65 -6.25 0.82
C PHE A 189 11.07 -6.53 2.20
N VAL A 190 9.80 -6.16 2.43
CA VAL A 190 9.09 -6.51 3.67
C VAL A 190 8.85 -8.01 3.75
N THR A 191 8.50 -8.63 2.65
CA THR A 191 8.28 -10.09 2.56
C THR A 191 9.57 -10.85 2.88
N VAL A 192 10.73 -10.40 2.40
CA VAL A 192 12.04 -10.95 2.79
C VAL A 192 12.25 -10.85 4.29
N GLY A 193 11.91 -9.71 4.91
CA GLY A 193 11.96 -9.55 6.38
C GLY A 193 11.04 -10.52 7.11
N VAL A 194 9.80 -10.69 6.64
CA VAL A 194 8.82 -11.63 7.21
C VAL A 194 9.30 -13.09 7.08
N PHE A 195 9.79 -13.50 5.93
CA PHE A 195 10.31 -14.86 5.71
C PHE A 195 11.58 -15.11 6.53
N THR A 196 12.45 -14.11 6.62
CA THR A 196 13.63 -14.17 7.50
C THR A 196 13.19 -14.35 8.95
N ALA A 197 12.17 -13.65 9.43
CA ALA A 197 11.64 -13.82 10.79
C ALA A 197 11.12 -15.24 11.02
N CYS A 198 10.39 -15.80 10.04
CA CYS A 198 9.85 -17.15 10.11
C CYS A 198 10.92 -18.25 10.21
N LEU A 199 12.10 -17.99 9.67
CA LEU A 199 13.21 -18.95 9.63
C LEU A 199 14.27 -18.69 10.71
N ALA A 200 14.68 -17.44 10.90
CA ALA A 200 15.77 -17.07 11.79
C ALA A 200 15.43 -17.33 13.28
N ASP A 201 14.18 -17.11 13.67
CA ASP A 201 13.77 -17.33 15.06
C ASP A 201 13.87 -18.81 15.49
N PRO A 202 13.28 -19.79 14.77
CA PRO A 202 13.47 -21.18 15.13
C PRO A 202 14.93 -21.66 14.98
N LEU A 203 15.67 -21.16 14.00
CA LEU A 203 17.08 -21.49 13.84
C LEU A 203 17.92 -21.02 15.04
N ALA A 204 17.70 -19.78 15.51
CA ALA A 204 18.39 -19.25 16.68
C ALA A 204 18.06 -20.03 17.97
N ARG A 205 16.87 -20.62 18.05
CA ARG A 205 16.43 -21.51 19.14
C ARG A 205 16.84 -22.97 18.96
N ARG A 206 17.50 -23.30 17.84
CA ARG A 206 17.85 -24.67 17.44
C ARG A 206 16.62 -25.60 17.26
N ASP A 207 15.46 -25.02 17.00
CA ASP A 207 14.22 -25.77 16.69
C ASP A 207 14.16 -26.06 15.17
N TRP A 208 14.93 -27.06 14.76
CA TRP A 208 15.00 -27.47 13.36
C TRP A 208 13.67 -28.01 12.80
N ARG A 209 12.81 -28.57 13.67
CA ARG A 209 11.47 -29.04 13.25
C ARG A 209 10.61 -27.88 12.84
N LEU A 210 10.58 -26.84 13.66
CA LEU A 210 9.84 -25.62 13.38
C LEU A 210 10.41 -24.88 12.15
N ALA A 211 11.73 -24.82 12.02
CA ALA A 211 12.40 -24.21 10.88
C ALA A 211 12.04 -24.92 9.56
N LYS A 212 12.14 -26.23 9.51
CA LYS A 212 11.76 -27.05 8.34
C LYS A 212 10.29 -26.92 8.00
N ARG A 213 9.41 -26.96 9.01
CA ARG A 213 7.97 -26.73 8.82
C ARG A 213 7.69 -25.36 8.20
N ASN A 214 8.28 -24.31 8.76
CA ASN A 214 8.07 -22.94 8.25
C ASN A 214 8.63 -22.79 6.83
N ALA A 215 9.80 -23.35 6.53
CA ALA A 215 10.35 -23.36 5.18
C ALA A 215 9.41 -24.06 4.18
N ALA A 216 8.92 -25.25 4.53
CA ALA A 216 7.97 -25.98 3.68
C ALA A 216 6.67 -25.18 3.47
N VAL A 217 6.13 -24.59 4.53
CA VAL A 217 4.90 -23.77 4.46
C VAL A 217 5.10 -22.54 3.60
N ILE A 218 6.24 -21.84 3.71
CA ILE A 218 6.57 -20.69 2.85
C ILE A 218 6.63 -21.14 1.38
N VAL A 219 7.38 -22.20 1.09
CA VAL A 219 7.52 -22.72 -0.28
C VAL A 219 6.17 -23.09 -0.87
N VAL A 220 5.33 -23.82 -0.14
CA VAL A 220 4.00 -24.22 -0.60
C VAL A 220 3.10 -23.01 -0.81
N ALA A 221 3.07 -22.04 0.13
CA ALA A 221 2.25 -20.84 0.00
C ALA A 221 2.67 -20.01 -1.22
N VAL A 222 3.97 -19.80 -1.40
CA VAL A 222 4.52 -19.07 -2.55
C VAL A 222 4.20 -19.82 -3.85
N ALA A 223 4.44 -21.13 -3.92
CA ALA A 223 4.20 -21.93 -5.11
C ALA A 223 2.71 -21.88 -5.52
N LEU A 224 1.79 -22.08 -4.57
CA LEU A 224 0.35 -22.07 -4.86
C LEU A 224 -0.11 -20.69 -5.35
N LEU A 225 0.32 -19.61 -4.71
CA LEU A 225 -0.03 -18.26 -5.12
C LEU A 225 0.60 -17.88 -6.47
N GLN A 226 1.74 -18.47 -6.81
CA GLN A 226 2.44 -18.19 -8.06
C GLN A 226 1.85 -18.92 -9.28
N LEU A 227 0.99 -19.93 -9.07
CA LEU A 227 0.41 -20.73 -10.18
C LEU A 227 -0.27 -19.88 -11.25
N PRO A 228 -1.10 -18.85 -10.94
CA PRO A 228 -1.72 -18.02 -11.96
C PRO A 228 -0.69 -17.30 -12.83
N TYR A 229 0.33 -16.72 -12.22
CA TYR A 229 1.39 -16.05 -12.98
C TYR A 229 2.20 -17.02 -13.85
N LEU A 230 2.50 -18.22 -13.32
CA LEU A 230 3.16 -19.25 -14.12
C LEU A 230 2.31 -19.68 -15.32
N ALA A 231 0.99 -19.84 -15.15
CA ALA A 231 0.07 -20.13 -16.24
C ALA A 231 0.10 -19.00 -17.30
N HIS A 232 0.09 -17.74 -16.87
CA HIS A 232 0.26 -16.60 -17.77
C HIS A 232 1.59 -16.65 -18.53
N GLN A 233 2.70 -16.92 -17.84
CA GLN A 233 4.02 -17.00 -18.48
C GLN A 233 4.09 -18.12 -19.51
N VAL A 234 3.57 -19.28 -19.19
CA VAL A 234 3.52 -20.42 -20.14
C VAL A 234 2.69 -20.05 -21.37
N SER A 235 1.51 -19.46 -21.20
CA SER A 235 0.64 -19.05 -22.33
C SER A 235 1.27 -17.96 -23.19
N ASN A 236 2.11 -17.08 -22.61
CA ASN A 236 2.82 -16.02 -23.31
C ASN A 236 4.27 -16.37 -23.65
N ARG A 237 4.66 -17.64 -23.59
CA ARG A 237 5.99 -18.16 -23.95
C ARG A 237 7.12 -17.43 -23.18
N PHE A 238 6.87 -17.08 -21.91
CA PHE A 238 7.81 -16.35 -21.05
C PHE A 238 8.20 -14.96 -21.61
N GLY A 239 7.31 -14.31 -22.33
CA GLY A 239 7.54 -13.01 -22.98
C GLY A 239 7.33 -11.78 -22.06
N ASP A 240 7.07 -11.96 -20.75
CA ASP A 240 6.91 -10.84 -19.83
C ASP A 240 8.25 -10.14 -19.60
N SER A 241 8.30 -8.84 -19.93
CA SER A 241 9.54 -8.05 -19.93
C SER A 241 9.97 -7.55 -18.54
N ALA A 242 9.10 -7.58 -17.51
CA ALA A 242 9.44 -7.05 -16.19
C ALA A 242 10.64 -7.75 -15.55
N MET A 243 10.68 -9.09 -15.63
CA MET A 243 11.83 -9.86 -15.14
C MET A 243 13.09 -9.63 -15.97
N GLY A 244 12.92 -9.40 -17.27
CA GLY A 244 14.02 -9.06 -18.18
C GLY A 244 14.68 -7.73 -17.84
N ALA A 245 13.89 -6.70 -17.52
CA ALA A 245 14.39 -5.38 -17.12
C ALA A 245 15.20 -5.46 -15.81
N VAL A 246 14.67 -6.15 -14.79
CA VAL A 246 15.38 -6.33 -13.50
C VAL A 246 16.67 -7.12 -13.69
N SER A 247 16.61 -8.27 -14.40
CA SER A 247 17.80 -9.09 -14.65
C SER A 247 18.85 -8.37 -15.51
N GLY A 248 18.40 -7.55 -16.46
CA GLY A 248 19.28 -6.72 -17.28
C GLY A 248 20.04 -5.67 -16.45
N SER A 249 19.36 -4.98 -15.53
CA SER A 249 20.01 -4.00 -14.64
C SER A 249 21.03 -4.70 -13.73
N VAL A 250 20.67 -5.82 -13.10
CA VAL A 250 21.59 -6.62 -12.28
C VAL A 250 22.76 -7.12 -13.14
N GLY A 251 22.50 -7.60 -14.36
CA GLY A 251 23.53 -8.09 -15.28
C GLY A 251 24.55 -7.01 -15.65
N ARG A 252 24.11 -5.77 -15.94
CA ARG A 252 25.00 -4.64 -16.22
C ARG A 252 25.90 -4.28 -15.03
N ILE A 253 25.35 -4.35 -13.80
CA ILE A 253 26.14 -4.12 -12.59
C ILE A 253 27.16 -5.24 -12.39
N LEU A 254 26.75 -6.51 -12.51
CA LEU A 254 27.65 -7.65 -12.34
C LEU A 254 28.74 -7.71 -13.40
N SER A 255 28.48 -7.25 -14.62
CA SER A 255 29.47 -7.14 -15.69
C SER A 255 30.43 -5.94 -15.54
N GLY A 256 30.16 -5.05 -14.57
CA GLY A 256 30.92 -3.83 -14.36
C GLY A 256 30.61 -2.69 -15.35
N SER A 257 29.58 -2.87 -16.20
CA SER A 257 29.13 -1.84 -17.14
C SER A 257 28.48 -0.66 -16.42
N ASP A 258 27.80 -0.92 -15.29
CA ASP A 258 27.15 0.07 -14.45
C ASP A 258 27.56 -0.11 -12.98
N ARG A 259 27.28 0.90 -12.15
CA ARG A 259 27.55 0.86 -10.71
C ARG A 259 26.25 0.98 -9.89
N PRO A 260 26.17 0.28 -8.73
CA PRO A 260 25.04 0.46 -7.82
C PRO A 260 24.93 1.90 -7.31
N GLU A 261 23.74 2.49 -7.38
CA GLU A 261 23.49 3.86 -6.94
C GLU A 261 23.03 3.93 -5.47
N ILE A 262 23.90 3.49 -4.53
CA ILE A 262 23.58 3.41 -3.11
C ILE A 262 23.14 4.76 -2.53
N SER A 263 23.81 5.86 -2.92
CA SER A 263 23.47 7.21 -2.44
C SER A 263 22.08 7.65 -2.88
N LYS A 264 21.69 7.34 -4.12
CA LYS A 264 20.34 7.61 -4.67
C LYS A 264 19.28 6.81 -3.90
N SER A 265 19.54 5.51 -3.66
CA SER A 265 18.62 4.65 -2.90
C SER A 265 18.46 5.14 -1.45
N VAL A 266 19.55 5.54 -0.77
CA VAL A 266 19.49 6.09 0.58
C VAL A 266 18.73 7.43 0.61
N ALA A 267 18.99 8.31 -0.35
CA ALA A 267 18.30 9.59 -0.47
C ALA A 267 16.80 9.41 -0.74
N GLY A 268 16.42 8.51 -1.66
CA GLY A 268 15.03 8.17 -1.95
C GLY A 268 14.31 7.61 -0.73
N TYR A 269 14.97 6.69 -0.01
CA TYR A 269 14.44 6.13 1.23
C TYR A 269 14.25 7.18 2.32
N ALA A 270 15.24 8.03 2.54
CA ALA A 270 15.16 9.14 3.48
C ALA A 270 14.05 10.13 3.09
N GLY A 271 13.92 10.45 1.80
CA GLY A 271 12.85 11.31 1.27
C GLY A 271 11.46 10.76 1.50
N ALA A 272 11.27 9.45 1.42
CA ALA A 272 9.98 8.81 1.73
C ALA A 272 9.56 8.98 3.20
N PHE A 273 10.50 9.23 4.10
CA PHE A 273 10.22 9.56 5.51
C PHE A 273 9.88 11.03 5.75
N GLU A 274 10.24 11.90 4.82
CA GLU A 274 9.93 13.31 4.93
C GLU A 274 8.47 13.56 4.59
N PHE A 275 7.65 13.30 5.55
CA PHE A 275 6.20 13.46 5.48
C PHE A 275 5.72 14.91 5.54
N ILE A 276 6.59 15.87 5.45
CA ILE A 276 6.34 17.30 5.51
C ILE A 276 7.31 17.93 4.52
N GLU A 277 6.86 18.93 3.75
CA GLU A 277 7.62 19.65 2.73
C GLU A 277 9.15 19.55 2.86
N VAL A 278 9.77 19.03 1.82
CA VAL A 278 11.16 18.62 1.76
C VAL A 278 12.07 19.80 2.11
N SER A 279 12.61 19.79 3.31
CA SER A 279 13.78 20.60 3.63
C SER A 279 15.03 19.77 3.36
N PRO A 280 15.98 20.23 2.56
CA PRO A 280 17.19 19.46 2.20
C PRO A 280 18.02 19.01 3.42
N TRP A 281 17.78 19.59 4.58
CA TRP A 281 18.44 19.22 5.85
C TRP A 281 17.77 18.08 6.63
N ARG A 282 16.53 17.70 6.29
CA ARG A 282 15.76 16.71 7.07
C ARG A 282 16.08 15.29 6.70
N ALA A 283 16.30 15.00 5.42
CA ALA A 283 16.63 13.66 4.96
C ALA A 283 17.90 13.10 5.64
N PRO A 284 19.02 13.84 5.75
CA PRO A 284 20.16 13.40 6.52
C PRO A 284 19.84 13.11 7.99
N ILE A 285 19.05 13.97 8.64
CA ILE A 285 18.67 13.79 10.04
C ILE A 285 17.83 12.51 10.22
N ALA A 286 16.83 12.27 9.37
CA ALA A 286 16.02 11.06 9.41
C ALA A 286 16.88 9.80 9.23
N THR A 287 17.84 9.84 8.31
CA THR A 287 18.79 8.74 8.07
C THR A 287 19.62 8.45 9.33
N TRP A 288 20.18 9.48 9.96
CA TRP A 288 20.97 9.31 11.19
C TRP A 288 20.14 8.78 12.35
N ILE A 289 18.88 9.24 12.50
CA ILE A 289 17.96 8.72 13.52
C ILE A 289 17.71 7.23 13.27
N LEU A 290 17.43 6.83 12.04
CA LEU A 290 17.19 5.42 11.69
C LEU A 290 18.42 4.55 11.94
N LEU A 291 19.61 5.02 11.57
CA LEU A 291 20.86 4.30 11.81
C LEU A 291 21.13 4.14 13.31
N ALA A 292 20.97 5.21 14.10
CA ALA A 292 21.13 5.16 15.55
C ALA A 292 20.12 4.21 16.20
N CYS A 293 18.83 4.33 15.86
CA CYS A 293 17.79 3.45 16.37
C CYS A 293 18.02 2.00 15.94
N GLY A 294 18.41 1.78 14.68
CA GLY A 294 18.76 0.46 14.15
C GLY A 294 19.92 -0.18 14.90
N GLY A 295 20.97 0.58 15.18
CA GLY A 295 22.11 0.13 15.98
C GLY A 295 21.71 -0.26 17.40
N ILE A 296 20.88 0.57 18.06
CA ILE A 296 20.37 0.27 19.42
C ILE A 296 19.52 -1.02 19.39
N LEU A 297 18.62 -1.18 18.41
CA LEU A 297 17.82 -2.38 18.28
C LEU A 297 18.69 -3.61 18.01
N ALA A 298 19.63 -3.53 17.09
CA ALA A 298 20.53 -4.63 16.74
C ALA A 298 21.31 -5.09 17.99
N PHE A 299 21.83 -4.17 18.80
CA PHE A 299 22.53 -4.50 20.02
C PHE A 299 21.60 -5.08 21.09
N ARG A 300 20.46 -4.44 21.34
CA ARG A 300 19.54 -4.80 22.43
C ARG A 300 18.77 -6.09 22.16
N TYR A 301 18.34 -6.25 20.91
CA TYR A 301 17.50 -7.38 20.50
C TYR A 301 18.27 -8.44 19.69
N ARG A 302 19.59 -8.50 19.79
CA ARG A 302 20.42 -9.51 19.12
C ARG A 302 19.97 -10.98 19.33
N ARG A 303 19.21 -11.23 20.41
CA ARG A 303 18.62 -12.54 20.73
C ARG A 303 17.16 -12.70 20.28
N ASP A 304 16.60 -11.71 19.62
CA ASP A 304 15.26 -11.74 19.03
C ASP A 304 15.34 -11.51 17.51
N PRO A 305 15.78 -12.53 16.77
CA PRO A 305 16.02 -12.39 15.33
C PRO A 305 14.73 -12.09 14.55
N SER A 306 13.55 -12.47 15.05
CA SER A 306 12.29 -12.13 14.38
C SER A 306 11.99 -10.65 14.42
N LEU A 307 12.31 -9.97 15.54
CA LEU A 307 12.14 -8.53 15.64
C LEU A 307 13.09 -7.79 14.69
N LEU A 308 14.39 -8.18 14.69
CA LEU A 308 15.38 -7.58 13.80
C LEU A 308 15.05 -7.84 12.32
N ALA A 309 14.52 -9.03 12.01
CA ALA A 309 14.14 -9.38 10.67
C ALA A 309 13.03 -8.49 10.10
N ILE A 310 12.00 -8.15 10.88
CA ILE A 310 10.90 -7.31 10.39
C ILE A 310 11.18 -5.79 10.50
N THR A 311 12.22 -5.40 11.23
CA THR A 311 12.60 -3.98 11.38
C THR A 311 13.76 -3.60 10.47
N LEU A 312 14.87 -4.33 10.50
CA LEU A 312 16.10 -3.95 9.81
C LEU A 312 16.26 -4.58 8.42
N VAL A 313 15.88 -5.86 8.28
CA VAL A 313 16.08 -6.58 7.00
C VAL A 313 15.33 -5.91 5.84
N PRO A 314 14.07 -5.47 5.96
CA PRO A 314 13.37 -4.78 4.87
C PRO A 314 14.10 -3.54 4.39
N GLN A 315 14.63 -2.74 5.30
CA GLN A 315 15.31 -1.48 5.01
C GLN A 315 16.64 -1.73 4.29
N VAL A 316 17.45 -2.64 4.82
CA VAL A 316 18.74 -3.00 4.20
C VAL A 316 18.53 -3.63 2.83
N ALA A 317 17.58 -4.58 2.73
CA ALA A 317 17.25 -5.22 1.46
C ALA A 317 16.75 -4.23 0.40
N ALA A 318 15.94 -3.23 0.81
CA ALA A 318 15.46 -2.20 -0.09
C ALA A 318 16.58 -1.26 -0.56
N ILE A 319 17.46 -0.82 0.34
CA ILE A 319 18.61 0.02 -0.04
C ILE A 319 19.49 -0.72 -1.05
N ILE A 320 19.80 -2.00 -0.80
CA ILE A 320 20.58 -2.82 -1.73
C ILE A 320 19.80 -3.05 -3.04
N GLY A 321 18.55 -3.49 -2.97
CA GLY A 321 17.75 -3.81 -4.15
C GLY A 321 17.53 -2.61 -5.05
N TYR A 322 17.15 -1.48 -4.48
CA TYR A 322 16.92 -0.26 -5.25
C TYR A 322 18.22 0.41 -5.74
N SER A 323 19.36 0.18 -5.06
CA SER A 323 20.64 0.65 -5.61
C SER A 323 21.05 -0.05 -6.92
N MET A 324 20.48 -1.25 -7.16
CA MET A 324 20.67 -2.01 -8.39
C MET A 324 19.63 -1.67 -9.47
N PHE A 325 18.64 -0.87 -9.13
CA PHE A 325 17.61 -0.43 -10.05
C PHE A 325 18.01 0.92 -10.65
N LEU A 326 18.32 0.94 -11.94
CA LEU A 326 18.98 2.07 -12.60
C LEU A 326 18.02 3.13 -13.14
N ASP A 327 16.70 2.92 -13.00
CA ASP A 327 15.69 3.91 -13.35
C ASP A 327 15.37 4.85 -12.19
N ASP A 328 14.64 5.93 -12.48
CA ASP A 328 14.19 6.86 -11.44
C ASP A 328 13.19 6.21 -10.49
N LEU A 329 13.44 6.42 -9.19
CA LEU A 329 12.62 5.91 -8.12
C LEU A 329 11.83 7.04 -7.47
N ASP A 330 10.52 7.00 -7.63
CA ASP A 330 9.62 7.88 -6.89
C ASP A 330 9.53 7.49 -5.40
N HIS A 331 9.18 8.45 -4.56
CA HIS A 331 9.08 8.24 -3.11
C HIS A 331 8.07 7.15 -2.72
N TYR A 332 7.03 6.91 -3.51
CA TYR A 332 6.05 5.84 -3.24
C TYR A 332 6.63 4.43 -3.35
N TYR A 333 7.77 4.23 -4.01
CA TYR A 333 8.45 2.92 -4.05
C TYR A 333 8.84 2.44 -2.66
N TYR A 334 9.07 3.35 -1.72
CA TYR A 334 9.43 3.05 -0.35
C TYR A 334 8.23 2.94 0.61
N LEU A 335 7.00 3.13 0.11
CA LEU A 335 5.79 3.20 0.94
C LEU A 335 5.60 1.94 1.81
N SER A 336 5.85 0.76 1.27
CA SER A 336 5.73 -0.51 1.99
C SER A 336 6.74 -0.66 3.15
N LEU A 337 7.83 0.10 3.15
CA LEU A 337 8.88 0.05 4.18
C LEU A 337 8.55 0.91 5.41
N MET A 338 7.57 1.80 5.31
CA MET A 338 7.21 2.72 6.40
C MET A 338 6.95 2.03 7.73
N PRO A 339 6.24 0.90 7.79
CA PRO A 339 6.05 0.18 9.05
C PRO A 339 7.36 -0.28 9.68
N ALA A 340 8.29 -0.81 8.87
CA ALA A 340 9.58 -1.30 9.37
C ALA A 340 10.40 -0.16 9.98
N ALA A 341 10.42 0.98 9.32
CA ALA A 341 11.13 2.16 9.77
C ALA A 341 10.52 2.78 11.03
N VAL A 342 9.21 2.97 11.06
CA VAL A 342 8.50 3.45 12.26
C VAL A 342 8.72 2.49 13.43
N LEU A 343 8.61 1.18 13.20
CA LEU A 343 8.91 0.17 14.22
C LEU A 343 10.35 0.28 14.73
N THR A 344 11.32 0.53 13.85
CA THR A 344 12.72 0.74 14.25
C THR A 344 12.84 1.89 15.23
N ILE A 345 12.16 3.01 14.98
CA ILE A 345 12.20 4.18 15.87
C ILE A 345 11.47 3.90 17.20
N VAL A 346 10.20 3.48 17.13
CA VAL A 346 9.37 3.39 18.35
C VAL A 346 9.78 2.26 19.29
N LEU A 347 10.26 1.14 18.74
CA LEU A 347 10.71 0.01 19.55
C LEU A 347 12.05 0.27 20.26
N THR A 348 12.82 1.26 19.80
CA THR A 348 14.03 1.70 20.52
C THR A 348 13.70 2.16 21.93
N ALA A 349 12.52 2.74 22.16
CA ALA A 349 12.06 3.10 23.51
C ALA A 349 11.93 1.89 24.45
N THR A 350 11.73 0.68 23.91
CA THR A 350 11.67 -0.55 24.71
C THR A 350 13.04 -1.14 25.04
N ALA A 351 14.13 -0.56 24.53
CA ALA A 351 15.48 -0.97 24.88
C ALA A 351 15.85 -0.62 26.35
N VAL A 352 15.13 0.31 26.96
CA VAL A 352 15.31 0.71 28.36
C VAL A 352 14.72 -0.36 29.29
N PRO A 353 15.46 -0.79 30.36
CA PRO A 353 15.01 -1.88 31.22
C PRO A 353 13.77 -1.54 32.09
N SER A 354 13.54 -0.26 32.36
CA SER A 354 12.49 0.17 33.28
C SER A 354 11.12 0.28 32.62
N PRO A 355 10.11 -0.51 33.04
CA PRO A 355 8.74 -0.40 32.46
C PRO A 355 8.07 0.96 32.68
N ARG A 356 8.47 1.70 33.72
CA ARG A 356 7.97 3.06 33.97
C ARG A 356 8.52 4.02 32.92
N VAL A 357 9.81 3.95 32.67
CA VAL A 357 10.48 4.77 31.63
C VAL A 357 9.93 4.45 30.24
N VAL A 358 9.73 3.17 29.91
CA VAL A 358 9.11 2.74 28.66
C VAL A 358 7.72 3.36 28.48
N ARG A 359 6.91 3.42 29.54
CA ARG A 359 5.58 4.06 29.48
C ARG A 359 5.66 5.57 29.26
N VAL A 360 6.59 6.25 29.94
CA VAL A 360 6.81 7.69 29.79
C VAL A 360 7.32 8.00 28.37
N LEU A 361 8.31 7.26 27.87
CA LEU A 361 8.81 7.41 26.51
C LEU A 361 7.71 7.12 25.47
N GLY A 362 6.90 6.09 25.69
CA GLY A 362 5.77 5.77 24.81
C GLY A 362 4.74 6.91 24.77
N LEU A 363 4.43 7.53 25.90
CA LEU A 363 3.55 8.70 25.94
C LEU A 363 4.18 9.91 25.24
N ALA A 364 5.45 10.17 25.47
CA ALA A 364 6.18 11.26 24.82
C ALA A 364 6.22 11.08 23.29
N LEU A 365 6.51 9.86 22.82
CA LEU A 365 6.46 9.52 21.39
C LEU A 365 5.06 9.70 20.81
N PHE A 366 4.02 9.32 21.55
CA PHE A 366 2.64 9.48 21.10
C PHE A 366 2.24 10.96 20.98
N ILE A 367 2.59 11.78 21.98
CA ILE A 367 2.37 13.23 21.94
C ILE A 367 3.14 13.86 20.78
N GLY A 368 4.40 13.48 20.58
CA GLY A 368 5.22 13.93 19.46
C GLY A 368 4.61 13.53 18.10
N ALA A 369 4.12 12.29 17.99
CA ALA A 369 3.43 11.83 16.78
C ALA A 369 2.14 12.62 16.50
N LEU A 370 1.35 12.90 17.53
CA LEU A 370 0.13 13.73 17.39
C LEU A 370 0.46 15.16 16.95
N ALA A 371 1.55 15.73 17.40
CA ALA A 371 1.97 17.08 17.00
C ALA A 371 2.29 17.19 15.50
N LEU A 372 2.63 16.07 14.84
CA LEU A 372 2.87 16.02 13.38
C LEU A 372 1.59 15.90 12.55
N VAL A 373 0.49 15.42 13.14
CA VAL A 373 -0.76 15.12 12.41
C VAL A 373 -1.30 16.33 11.64
N PRO A 374 -1.39 17.56 12.21
CA PRO A 374 -1.94 18.70 11.46
C PRO A 374 -1.17 19.03 10.18
N ALA A 375 0.17 18.98 10.23
CA ALA A 375 1.00 19.23 9.06
C ALA A 375 0.84 18.14 8.00
N ARG A 376 0.77 16.88 8.41
CA ARG A 376 0.59 15.73 7.51
C ARG A 376 -0.79 15.69 6.86
N VAL A 377 -1.84 15.99 7.61
CA VAL A 377 -3.20 16.10 7.06
C VAL A 377 -3.27 17.25 6.06
N ARG A 378 -2.64 18.38 6.37
CA ARG A 378 -2.55 19.53 5.43
C ARG A 378 -1.83 19.13 4.14
N PHE A 379 -0.68 18.46 4.24
CA PHE A 379 0.05 17.93 3.10
C PHE A 379 -0.82 17.00 2.25
N ALA A 380 -1.49 16.01 2.87
CA ALA A 380 -2.37 15.10 2.15
C ALA A 380 -3.58 15.81 1.48
N ALA A 381 -4.07 16.90 2.09
CA ALA A 381 -5.17 17.69 1.51
C ALA A 381 -4.75 18.47 0.25
N THR A 382 -3.46 18.76 0.08
CA THR A 382 -2.92 19.49 -1.09
C THR A 382 -2.33 18.59 -2.16
N MET A 383 -2.03 17.33 -1.83
CA MET A 383 -1.40 16.40 -2.75
C MET A 383 -2.42 15.61 -3.60
N HIS A 384 -2.14 15.53 -4.89
CA HIS A 384 -2.73 14.55 -5.83
C HIS A 384 -4.26 14.36 -5.75
N ARG A 385 -5.02 15.41 -5.44
CA ARG A 385 -6.48 15.36 -5.46
C ARG A 385 -7.01 16.03 -6.71
N MET A 386 -8.08 15.45 -7.24
CA MET A 386 -8.78 15.97 -8.40
C MET A 386 -10.10 16.62 -7.92
N PRO A 387 -10.10 17.95 -7.65
CA PRO A 387 -11.29 18.63 -7.14
C PRO A 387 -12.50 18.49 -8.06
N GLU A 388 -12.25 18.29 -9.34
CA GLU A 388 -13.23 18.18 -10.40
C GLU A 388 -13.96 16.82 -10.43
N TYR A 389 -13.49 15.82 -9.65
CA TYR A 389 -14.09 14.49 -9.67
C TYR A 389 -15.59 14.49 -9.38
N GLY A 390 -16.02 15.22 -8.34
CA GLY A 390 -17.45 15.38 -8.00
C GLY A 390 -18.23 16.06 -9.10
N VAL A 391 -17.68 17.10 -9.73
CA VAL A 391 -18.27 17.80 -10.87
C VAL A 391 -18.51 16.85 -12.02
N LEU A 392 -17.51 16.01 -12.37
CA LEU A 392 -17.63 15.02 -13.45
C LEU A 392 -18.69 13.96 -13.14
N VAL A 393 -18.76 13.48 -11.89
CA VAL A 393 -19.75 12.48 -11.46
C VAL A 393 -21.17 13.04 -11.59
N ASP A 394 -21.41 14.27 -11.05
CA ASP A 394 -22.73 14.88 -11.08
C ASP A 394 -23.17 15.27 -12.49
N ALA A 395 -22.25 15.76 -13.31
CA ALA A 395 -22.52 16.04 -14.71
C ALA A 395 -22.82 14.73 -15.49
N SER A 396 -22.09 13.67 -15.25
CA SER A 396 -22.33 12.36 -15.86
C SER A 396 -23.72 11.81 -15.51
N ARG A 397 -24.18 12.01 -14.26
CA ARG A 397 -25.56 11.66 -13.85
C ARG A 397 -26.60 12.51 -14.59
N LYS A 398 -26.36 13.82 -14.74
CA LYS A 398 -27.26 14.71 -15.51
C LYS A 398 -27.36 14.24 -16.96
N ILE A 399 -26.23 13.92 -17.60
CA ILE A 399 -26.20 13.43 -19.00
C ILE A 399 -26.97 12.10 -19.11
N LYS A 400 -26.73 11.15 -18.21
CA LYS A 400 -27.43 9.85 -18.20
C LYS A 400 -28.95 10.03 -18.10
N ASN A 401 -29.40 10.94 -17.25
CA ASN A 401 -30.83 11.19 -17.01
C ASN A 401 -31.56 11.75 -18.26
N GLN A 402 -30.85 12.23 -19.28
CA GLN A 402 -31.44 12.60 -20.56
C GLN A 402 -31.90 11.37 -21.38
N GLY A 403 -31.43 10.16 -21.01
CA GLY A 403 -31.87 8.91 -21.63
C GLY A 403 -31.37 8.69 -23.06
N GLN A 404 -30.50 9.56 -23.57
CA GLN A 404 -29.98 9.47 -24.93
C GLN A 404 -28.53 8.99 -24.94
N PRO A 405 -28.10 8.11 -25.88
CA PRO A 405 -26.72 7.77 -26.04
C PRO A 405 -25.92 8.99 -26.51
N MET A 406 -24.70 9.14 -26.00
CA MET A 406 -23.78 10.22 -26.38
C MET A 406 -22.72 9.72 -27.34
N ARG A 407 -22.39 10.50 -28.37
CA ARG A 407 -21.27 10.26 -29.28
C ARG A 407 -19.92 10.46 -28.57
N ALA A 408 -19.83 11.55 -27.79
CA ALA A 408 -18.67 11.92 -27.01
C ALA A 408 -19.08 12.76 -25.81
N ILE A 409 -18.26 12.70 -24.75
CA ILE A 409 -18.37 13.57 -23.59
C ILE A 409 -17.01 14.24 -23.39
N ARG A 410 -16.98 15.56 -23.29
CA ARG A 410 -15.77 16.35 -23.13
C ARG A 410 -15.93 17.28 -21.91
N SER A 411 -14.83 17.84 -21.43
CA SER A 411 -14.83 18.96 -20.48
C SER A 411 -14.28 20.20 -21.16
N ASP A 412 -14.81 21.39 -20.81
CA ASP A 412 -14.30 22.69 -21.25
C ASP A 412 -13.25 23.28 -20.30
N PHE A 413 -12.94 22.57 -19.22
CA PHE A 413 -11.92 22.92 -18.23
C PHE A 413 -10.76 21.93 -18.28
N ALA A 414 -9.59 22.38 -17.78
CA ALA A 414 -8.40 21.56 -17.77
C ALA A 414 -8.58 20.37 -16.82
N LEU A 415 -8.59 19.16 -17.38
CA LEU A 415 -8.48 17.90 -16.65
C LEU A 415 -7.07 17.38 -16.76
N PRO A 416 -6.60 16.58 -15.80
CA PRO A 416 -5.43 15.76 -16.02
C PRO A 416 -5.57 15.00 -17.34
N ALA A 417 -4.53 14.97 -18.16
CA ALA A 417 -4.56 14.42 -19.52
C ALA A 417 -5.08 12.97 -19.63
N THR A 418 -5.12 12.26 -18.50
CA THR A 418 -5.53 10.86 -18.39
C THR A 418 -6.93 10.67 -17.79
N ALA A 419 -7.59 11.76 -17.34
CA ALA A 419 -8.97 11.68 -16.83
C ALA A 419 -9.96 11.49 -17.98
N ASP A 420 -10.96 10.64 -17.75
CA ASP A 420 -11.91 10.24 -18.78
C ASP A 420 -13.37 10.41 -18.29
N PRO A 421 -14.06 11.50 -18.73
CA PRO A 421 -15.46 11.70 -18.42
C PRO A 421 -16.38 10.61 -18.98
N GLU A 422 -16.04 10.03 -20.14
CA GLU A 422 -16.84 8.95 -20.77
C GLU A 422 -16.84 7.69 -19.90
N PHE A 423 -15.73 7.40 -19.22
CA PHE A 423 -15.64 6.29 -18.29
C PHE A 423 -16.64 6.43 -17.13
N LEU A 424 -16.71 7.58 -16.47
CA LEU A 424 -17.68 7.81 -15.39
C LEU A 424 -19.12 7.71 -15.88
N TYR A 425 -19.40 8.26 -17.04
CA TYR A 425 -20.73 8.13 -17.67
C TYR A 425 -21.09 6.66 -17.93
N GLY A 426 -20.16 5.86 -18.45
CA GLY A 426 -20.35 4.45 -18.69
C GLY A 426 -20.58 3.65 -17.40
N VAL A 427 -19.80 3.91 -16.35
CA VAL A 427 -19.96 3.27 -15.02
C VAL A 427 -21.35 3.53 -14.43
N LEU A 428 -21.87 4.74 -14.62
CA LEU A 428 -23.22 5.12 -14.18
C LEU A 428 -24.34 4.51 -15.04
N GLY A 429 -23.99 3.70 -16.07
CA GLY A 429 -24.95 3.06 -16.97
C GLY A 429 -25.35 3.92 -18.17
N GLY A 430 -24.58 4.97 -18.47
CA GLY A 430 -24.69 5.73 -19.70
C GLY A 430 -24.13 4.92 -20.89
N ARG A 431 -24.57 5.27 -22.09
CA ARG A 431 -24.14 4.59 -23.32
C ARG A 431 -23.39 5.54 -24.24
N ILE A 432 -22.16 5.24 -24.52
CA ILE A 432 -21.39 5.88 -25.61
C ILE A 432 -21.70 5.14 -26.91
N ASP A 433 -22.21 5.86 -27.89
CA ASP A 433 -22.44 5.38 -29.24
C ASP A 433 -21.87 6.37 -30.23
N ARG A 434 -20.78 6.04 -30.86
CA ARG A 434 -20.06 6.92 -31.79
C ARG A 434 -20.92 7.33 -33.03
N ARG A 435 -22.07 6.69 -33.23
CA ARG A 435 -23.05 7.06 -34.28
C ARG A 435 -24.15 7.99 -33.75
N SER A 436 -24.21 8.25 -32.45
CA SER A 436 -25.16 9.20 -31.87
C SER A 436 -24.95 10.60 -32.45
N PRO A 437 -26.02 11.34 -32.74
CA PRO A 437 -25.88 12.76 -33.12
C PRO A 437 -25.59 13.68 -31.98
N TRP A 438 -25.50 13.19 -30.73
CA TRP A 438 -25.35 14.02 -29.55
C TRP A 438 -23.96 13.98 -28.94
N GLU A 439 -23.38 15.16 -28.73
CA GLU A 439 -22.19 15.37 -27.91
C GLU A 439 -22.55 16.20 -26.67
N ALA A 440 -21.91 15.91 -25.54
CA ALA A 440 -22.04 16.69 -24.32
C ALA A 440 -20.69 17.32 -23.94
N THR A 441 -20.75 18.55 -23.43
CA THR A 441 -19.58 19.27 -22.87
C THR A 441 -19.91 19.66 -21.43
N ILE A 442 -19.01 19.30 -20.51
CA ILE A 442 -19.14 19.56 -19.07
C ILE A 442 -18.39 20.83 -18.75
N GLY A 443 -19.05 21.82 -18.16
CA GLY A 443 -18.44 23.04 -17.65
C GLY A 443 -17.80 22.87 -16.27
N ALA A 444 -16.86 23.73 -15.93
CA ALA A 444 -16.17 23.72 -14.63
C ALA A 444 -17.14 23.90 -13.44
N ASP A 445 -18.28 24.53 -13.67
CA ASP A 445 -19.38 24.71 -12.71
C ASP A 445 -20.35 23.51 -12.64
N GLY A 446 -20.08 22.44 -13.41
CA GLY A 446 -20.97 21.29 -13.56
C GLY A 446 -22.20 21.51 -14.42
N SER A 447 -22.23 22.60 -15.20
CA SER A 447 -23.19 22.78 -16.29
C SER A 447 -22.93 21.75 -17.40
N VAL A 448 -23.97 21.40 -18.16
CA VAL A 448 -23.84 20.47 -19.31
C VAL A 448 -24.45 21.13 -20.54
N ALA A 449 -23.62 21.36 -21.54
CA ALA A 449 -24.05 21.81 -22.84
C ALA A 449 -24.17 20.62 -23.81
N TYR A 450 -25.26 20.56 -24.56
CA TYR A 450 -25.48 19.53 -25.57
C TYR A 450 -25.37 20.14 -26.96
N ARG A 451 -24.66 19.44 -27.84
CA ARG A 451 -24.53 19.81 -29.22
C ARG A 451 -24.99 18.65 -30.12
N ARG A 452 -25.82 18.97 -31.09
CA ARG A 452 -26.16 18.04 -32.17
C ARG A 452 -25.13 18.13 -33.28
N VAL A 453 -24.52 17.02 -33.64
CA VAL A 453 -23.54 16.96 -34.75
C VAL A 453 -24.30 16.56 -36.00
N GLU A 454 -24.37 17.47 -36.96
CA GLU A 454 -25.01 17.19 -38.28
C GLU A 454 -24.08 16.32 -39.14
N GLY A 455 -24.62 15.28 -39.78
CA GLY A 455 -23.90 14.53 -40.81
C GLY A 455 -23.12 13.29 -40.33
N SER A 456 -23.65 12.53 -39.35
CA SER A 456 -23.11 11.19 -39.03
C SER A 456 -23.91 10.07 -39.67
#